data_8e1bbd3c458cd7272019dfc2086d1ca3
#
_entry.id   8e1bbd3c458cd7272019dfc2086d1ca3
#
_cell.length_a   1.000
_cell.length_b   1.000
_cell.length_c   1.000
_cell.angle_alpha   90.00
_cell.angle_beta   90.00
_cell.angle_gamma   90.00
#
_symmetry.space_group_name_H-M   'P 1'
#
loop_
_entity.id
_entity.type
_entity.pdbx_description
1 polymer ?
#
loop_
_entity_poly.entity_id
_entity_poly.type
_entity_poly.pdbx_seq_one_letter_code
_entity_poly.pdbx_strand_id
1 'polypeptide(L)'
;MSIRLGILGIGSMGRHHVRNARATAGVDLVALADPGGDRFGVAGDLPVLGGVEELIEAGIDAAIIAAPTAHHEAAALALAEAGVHTLVEKPLATSVEAGRRIRDAFAAGGLVGAVGYVERCNPALIDMRRRIAQGQLGEIEQIATRRQSPFPARISDVGVVKDLATHDVDLAAWVAGAPYESIYARTSARSGRVHEDMMVASGVLAGGILVNHLVNWLTPYKDRTTIVTGERGALVADTAMGDLTFYENGHAPLQWDAIAAFRGVSEGQVVRYALTKREPLALEHERFRDAILGVGAEHVTMDEALDNLRVVEAILSSAASGRSVDL
;
A
#
# COMPACT_ATOMS: atom_id res chain seq x y z
N MET A 1 -13.11 3.58 -26.54
CA MET A 1 -11.82 4.31 -26.73
C MET A 1 -10.80 3.63 -25.85
N SER A 2 -9.57 3.47 -26.30
CA SER A 2 -8.47 2.94 -25.50
C SER A 2 -7.69 4.10 -24.91
N ILE A 3 -7.24 3.96 -23.65
CA ILE A 3 -6.43 4.97 -22.95
C ILE A 3 -4.99 4.82 -23.41
N ARG A 4 -4.40 5.87 -23.94
CA ARG A 4 -2.98 5.93 -24.30
C ARG A 4 -2.14 6.13 -23.06
N LEU A 5 -1.44 5.08 -22.66
CA LEU A 5 -0.67 5.04 -21.41
C LEU A 5 0.82 5.23 -21.68
N GLY A 6 1.47 6.08 -20.88
CA GLY A 6 2.91 6.20 -20.76
C GLY A 6 3.43 5.69 -19.41
N ILE A 7 4.66 5.20 -19.34
CA ILE A 7 5.29 4.80 -18.05
C ILE A 7 6.62 5.52 -17.92
N LEU A 8 6.77 6.26 -16.81
CA LEU A 8 8.01 6.91 -16.39
C LEU A 8 8.72 6.06 -15.33
N GLY A 9 9.93 5.62 -15.66
CA GLY A 9 10.71 4.69 -14.85
C GLY A 9 10.38 3.24 -15.17
N ILE A 10 11.29 2.53 -15.84
CA ILE A 10 11.17 1.10 -16.18
C ILE A 10 12.18 0.23 -15.43
N GLY A 11 12.51 0.68 -14.22
CA GLY A 11 13.36 -0.02 -13.28
C GLY A 11 12.71 -1.26 -12.64
N SER A 12 13.06 -1.52 -11.39
CA SER A 12 12.62 -2.73 -10.65
C SER A 12 11.10 -2.87 -10.54
N MET A 13 10.34 -1.77 -10.31
CA MET A 13 8.88 -1.80 -10.25
C MET A 13 8.27 -1.54 -11.63
N GLY A 14 8.81 -0.57 -12.38
CA GLY A 14 8.28 -0.19 -13.68
C GLY A 14 8.18 -1.33 -14.69
N ARG A 15 9.12 -2.27 -14.70
CA ARG A 15 9.02 -3.47 -15.56
C ARG A 15 7.76 -4.31 -15.31
N HIS A 16 7.26 -4.32 -14.06
CA HIS A 16 6.01 -5.01 -13.73
C HIS A 16 4.79 -4.21 -14.19
N HIS A 17 4.87 -2.87 -14.11
CA HIS A 17 3.85 -2.00 -14.70
C HIS A 17 3.79 -2.15 -16.22
N VAL A 18 4.93 -2.22 -16.93
CA VAL A 18 4.97 -2.47 -18.38
C VAL A 18 4.25 -3.76 -18.76
N ARG A 19 4.56 -4.85 -18.02
CA ARG A 19 3.90 -6.15 -18.26
C ARG A 19 2.38 -6.07 -18.05
N ASN A 20 1.94 -5.45 -16.95
CA ASN A 20 0.51 -5.34 -16.63
C ASN A 20 -0.21 -4.37 -17.58
N ALA A 21 0.39 -3.25 -17.95
CA ALA A 21 -0.17 -2.31 -18.92
C ALA A 21 -0.50 -2.99 -20.26
N ARG A 22 0.43 -3.82 -20.77
CA ARG A 22 0.20 -4.58 -22.01
C ARG A 22 -0.93 -5.61 -21.90
N ALA A 23 -1.20 -6.11 -20.69
CA ALA A 23 -2.24 -7.10 -20.44
C ALA A 23 -3.61 -6.46 -20.08
N THR A 24 -3.64 -5.17 -19.79
CA THR A 24 -4.86 -4.49 -19.34
C THR A 24 -5.73 -4.11 -20.54
N ALA A 25 -6.90 -4.71 -20.64
CA ALA A 25 -7.85 -4.40 -21.71
C ALA A 25 -8.28 -2.93 -21.68
N GLY A 26 -8.36 -2.28 -22.84
CA GLY A 26 -8.74 -0.87 -22.97
C GLY A 26 -7.62 0.12 -22.63
N VAL A 27 -6.39 -0.36 -22.51
CA VAL A 27 -5.17 0.44 -22.33
C VAL A 27 -4.21 0.14 -23.49
N ASP A 28 -3.68 1.18 -24.13
CA ASP A 28 -2.62 1.11 -25.13
C ASP A 28 -1.34 1.69 -24.53
N LEU A 29 -0.38 0.86 -24.22
CA LEU A 29 0.95 1.31 -23.81
C LEU A 29 1.69 1.85 -25.02
N VAL A 30 1.89 3.16 -25.09
CA VAL A 30 2.39 3.86 -26.29
C VAL A 30 3.83 4.35 -26.18
N ALA A 31 4.31 4.61 -24.97
CA ALA A 31 5.67 5.09 -24.74
C ALA A 31 6.17 4.72 -23.33
N LEU A 32 7.48 4.64 -23.21
CA LEU A 32 8.21 4.44 -21.97
C LEU A 32 9.24 5.55 -21.81
N ALA A 33 9.53 5.99 -20.60
CA ALA A 33 10.59 6.95 -20.34
C ALA A 33 11.46 6.48 -19.16
N ASP A 34 12.77 6.44 -19.35
CA ASP A 34 13.75 6.19 -18.31
C ASP A 34 15.12 6.75 -18.74
N PRO A 35 15.70 7.73 -18.01
CA PRO A 35 17.02 8.26 -18.33
C PRO A 35 18.14 7.19 -18.36
N GLY A 36 17.94 6.08 -17.65
CA GLY A 36 18.86 4.93 -17.64
C GLY A 36 18.66 3.95 -18.78
N GLY A 37 17.66 4.18 -19.66
CA GLY A 37 17.28 3.29 -20.75
C GLY A 37 16.63 1.99 -20.27
N ASP A 38 16.39 1.08 -21.21
CA ASP A 38 15.75 -0.21 -20.94
C ASP A 38 16.75 -1.27 -20.46
N ARG A 39 17.08 -1.24 -19.18
CA ARG A 39 18.02 -2.19 -18.55
C ARG A 39 17.48 -3.62 -18.43
N PHE A 40 16.16 -3.79 -18.54
CA PHE A 40 15.48 -5.08 -18.34
C PHE A 40 14.94 -5.68 -19.65
N GLY A 41 15.10 -4.99 -20.79
CA GLY A 41 14.61 -5.48 -22.08
C GLY A 41 13.10 -5.57 -22.17
N VAL A 42 12.38 -4.65 -21.49
CA VAL A 42 10.91 -4.71 -21.38
C VAL A 42 10.21 -3.83 -22.41
N ALA A 43 10.93 -2.95 -23.08
CA ALA A 43 10.34 -2.00 -24.02
C ALA A 43 9.78 -2.70 -25.28
N GLY A 44 10.44 -3.76 -25.78
CA GLY A 44 10.11 -4.35 -27.08
C GLY A 44 10.28 -3.30 -28.18
N ASP A 45 9.23 -3.09 -28.98
CA ASP A 45 9.26 -2.12 -30.09
C ASP A 45 8.86 -0.68 -29.66
N LEU A 46 8.57 -0.46 -28.36
CA LEU A 46 8.21 0.86 -27.87
C LEU A 46 9.42 1.77 -27.74
N PRO A 47 9.25 3.08 -28.03
CA PRO A 47 10.30 4.05 -27.78
C PRO A 47 10.59 4.17 -26.29
N VAL A 48 11.87 4.27 -25.92
CA VAL A 48 12.32 4.62 -24.58
C VAL A 48 12.84 6.04 -24.60
N LEU A 49 12.08 6.94 -24.00
CA LEU A 49 12.28 8.38 -24.00
C LEU A 49 13.15 8.81 -22.82
N GLY A 50 13.67 10.03 -22.87
CA GLY A 50 14.60 10.55 -21.87
C GLY A 50 13.93 11.01 -20.57
N GLY A 51 12.65 11.46 -20.62
CA GLY A 51 11.97 12.03 -19.47
C GLY A 51 10.47 12.22 -19.62
N VAL A 52 9.91 12.96 -18.66
CA VAL A 52 8.46 13.19 -18.61
C VAL A 52 7.98 14.11 -19.72
N GLU A 53 8.77 15.08 -20.13
CA GLU A 53 8.44 16.03 -21.20
C GLU A 53 8.21 15.30 -22.52
N GLU A 54 9.14 14.44 -22.92
CA GLU A 54 9.02 13.63 -24.13
C GLU A 54 7.84 12.64 -24.05
N LEU A 55 7.54 12.14 -22.84
CA LEU A 55 6.40 11.28 -22.61
C LEU A 55 5.08 12.02 -22.84
N ILE A 56 4.99 13.28 -22.41
CA ILE A 56 3.85 14.17 -22.67
C ILE A 56 3.73 14.47 -24.18
N GLU A 57 4.83 14.76 -24.84
CA GLU A 57 4.88 14.99 -26.29
C GLU A 57 4.40 13.78 -27.13
N ALA A 58 4.56 12.56 -26.58
CA ALA A 58 4.03 11.35 -27.21
C ALA A 58 2.49 11.28 -27.25
N GLY A 59 1.80 12.23 -26.60
CA GLY A 59 0.33 12.37 -26.64
C GLY A 59 -0.37 11.28 -25.85
N ILE A 60 0.01 11.11 -24.58
CA ILE A 60 -0.60 10.18 -23.64
C ILE A 60 -1.82 10.78 -22.94
N ASP A 61 -2.81 9.94 -22.63
CA ASP A 61 -3.99 10.30 -21.83
C ASP A 61 -3.74 10.05 -20.33
N ALA A 62 -2.88 9.06 -20.04
CA ALA A 62 -2.55 8.65 -18.69
C ALA A 62 -1.08 8.27 -18.55
N ALA A 63 -0.55 8.39 -17.33
CA ALA A 63 0.81 8.00 -17.01
C ALA A 63 0.89 7.15 -15.73
N ILE A 64 1.93 6.32 -15.65
CA ILE A 64 2.36 5.68 -14.39
C ILE A 64 3.77 6.18 -14.06
N ILE A 65 3.95 6.72 -12.87
CA ILE A 65 5.26 7.13 -12.34
C ILE A 65 5.79 6.01 -11.45
N ALA A 66 6.80 5.28 -11.92
CA ALA A 66 7.52 4.23 -11.19
C ALA A 66 9.03 4.55 -11.05
N ALA A 67 9.35 5.83 -11.12
CA ALA A 67 10.67 6.41 -10.87
C ALA A 67 11.00 6.42 -9.36
N PRO A 68 12.24 6.72 -8.95
CA PRO A 68 12.57 6.96 -7.54
C PRO A 68 11.75 8.12 -6.96
N THR A 69 11.35 8.01 -5.68
CA THR A 69 10.44 8.96 -4.99
C THR A 69 10.87 10.43 -5.11
N ALA A 70 12.17 10.69 -5.16
CA ALA A 70 12.69 12.05 -5.31
C ALA A 70 12.24 12.75 -6.61
N HIS A 71 11.82 11.99 -7.61
CA HIS A 71 11.36 12.51 -8.91
C HIS A 71 9.84 12.55 -9.05
N HIS A 72 9.08 12.03 -8.07
CA HIS A 72 7.61 11.95 -8.16
C HIS A 72 6.99 13.34 -8.30
N GLU A 73 7.39 14.29 -7.44
CA GLU A 73 6.78 15.62 -7.42
C GLU A 73 6.92 16.34 -8.78
N ALA A 74 8.14 16.48 -9.27
CA ALA A 74 8.37 17.20 -10.52
C ALA A 74 7.62 16.55 -11.70
N ALA A 75 7.67 15.21 -11.80
CA ALA A 75 6.99 14.49 -12.86
C ALA A 75 5.46 14.57 -12.74
N ALA A 76 4.91 14.43 -11.53
CA ALA A 76 3.47 14.49 -11.31
C ALA A 76 2.90 15.90 -11.61
N LEU A 77 3.62 16.97 -11.23
CA LEU A 77 3.21 18.34 -11.52
C LEU A 77 3.23 18.62 -13.03
N ALA A 78 4.26 18.18 -13.76
CA ALA A 78 4.34 18.33 -15.21
C ALA A 78 3.18 17.60 -15.92
N LEU A 79 2.88 16.36 -15.50
CA LEU A 79 1.75 15.59 -16.02
C LEU A 79 0.40 16.23 -15.70
N ALA A 80 0.22 16.76 -14.48
CA ALA A 80 -0.99 17.48 -14.12
C ALA A 80 -1.20 18.75 -14.94
N GLU A 81 -0.15 19.54 -15.18
CA GLU A 81 -0.18 20.72 -16.05
C GLU A 81 -0.55 20.36 -17.51
N ALA A 82 -0.08 19.19 -17.97
CA ALA A 82 -0.41 18.67 -19.30
C ALA A 82 -1.80 18.01 -19.39
N GLY A 83 -2.57 17.93 -18.29
CA GLY A 83 -3.89 17.33 -18.27
C GLY A 83 -3.90 15.80 -18.31
N VAL A 84 -2.83 15.14 -17.86
CA VAL A 84 -2.63 13.70 -17.93
C VAL A 84 -3.03 13.04 -16.60
N HIS A 85 -3.95 12.07 -16.63
CA HIS A 85 -4.30 11.26 -15.47
C HIS A 85 -3.10 10.44 -15.01
N THR A 86 -2.84 10.34 -13.70
CA THR A 86 -1.59 9.71 -13.25
C THR A 86 -1.77 8.77 -12.07
N LEU A 87 -1.14 7.59 -12.15
CA LEU A 87 -0.86 6.71 -11.03
C LEU A 87 0.60 6.91 -10.62
N VAL A 88 0.81 7.34 -9.36
CA VAL A 88 2.14 7.53 -8.77
C VAL A 88 2.45 6.35 -7.86
N GLU A 89 3.62 5.72 -8.02
CA GLU A 89 4.06 4.70 -7.07
C GLU A 89 4.23 5.27 -5.65
N LYS A 90 4.04 4.39 -4.67
CA LYS A 90 4.23 4.77 -3.26
C LYS A 90 5.72 4.99 -2.92
N PRO A 91 6.01 5.86 -1.95
CA PRO A 91 5.12 6.86 -1.37
C PRO A 91 4.83 7.98 -2.38
N LEU A 92 3.69 8.66 -2.22
CA LEU A 92 3.27 9.74 -3.13
C LEU A 92 4.38 10.77 -3.38
N ALA A 93 5.10 11.17 -2.34
CA ALA A 93 6.18 12.15 -2.39
C ALA A 93 7.21 11.93 -1.26
N THR A 94 8.26 12.72 -1.24
CA THR A 94 9.30 12.70 -0.22
C THR A 94 8.88 13.36 1.10
N SER A 95 7.89 14.28 1.05
CA SER A 95 7.33 15.00 2.21
C SER A 95 5.83 15.29 2.05
N VAL A 96 5.17 15.57 3.17
CA VAL A 96 3.75 15.98 3.22
C VAL A 96 3.50 17.22 2.36
N GLU A 97 4.39 18.20 2.37
CA GLU A 97 4.26 19.43 1.59
C GLU A 97 4.32 19.16 0.08
N ALA A 98 5.25 18.31 -0.36
CA ALA A 98 5.35 17.88 -1.75
C ALA A 98 4.10 17.09 -2.18
N GLY A 99 3.64 16.16 -1.32
CA GLY A 99 2.40 15.41 -1.56
C GLY A 99 1.18 16.31 -1.68
N ARG A 100 1.10 17.37 -0.85
CA ARG A 100 0.00 18.34 -0.93
C ARG A 100 0.01 19.10 -2.25
N ARG A 101 1.18 19.56 -2.74
CA ARG A 101 1.29 20.23 -4.05
C ARG A 101 0.82 19.32 -5.20
N ILE A 102 1.22 18.04 -5.18
CA ILE A 102 0.75 17.08 -6.17
C ILE A 102 -0.77 16.95 -6.11
N ARG A 103 -1.33 16.65 -4.94
CA ARG A 103 -2.78 16.48 -4.74
C ARG A 103 -3.56 17.70 -5.23
N ASP A 104 -3.11 18.90 -4.87
CA ASP A 104 -3.79 20.15 -5.23
C ASP A 104 -3.76 20.39 -6.74
N ALA A 105 -2.67 20.06 -7.43
CA ALA A 105 -2.57 20.18 -8.89
C ALA A 105 -3.55 19.25 -9.61
N PHE A 106 -3.66 17.98 -9.18
CA PHE A 106 -4.61 17.03 -9.77
C PHE A 106 -6.06 17.42 -9.47
N ALA A 107 -6.35 17.88 -8.26
CA ALA A 107 -7.68 18.36 -7.89
C ALA A 107 -8.09 19.60 -8.72
N ALA A 108 -7.19 20.55 -8.90
CA ALA A 108 -7.44 21.76 -9.72
C ALA A 108 -7.67 21.43 -11.22
N GLY A 109 -6.98 20.41 -11.73
CA GLY A 109 -7.15 19.93 -13.12
C GLY A 109 -8.37 19.02 -13.31
N GLY A 110 -9.07 18.62 -12.26
CA GLY A 110 -10.14 17.60 -12.35
C GLY A 110 -9.64 16.25 -12.85
N LEU A 111 -8.38 15.94 -12.55
CA LEU A 111 -7.70 14.73 -13.04
C LEU A 111 -7.82 13.58 -12.05
N VAL A 112 -7.81 12.36 -12.57
CA VAL A 112 -7.64 11.18 -11.74
C VAL A 112 -6.18 11.09 -11.33
N GLY A 113 -5.94 11.24 -10.00
CA GLY A 113 -4.67 11.01 -9.36
C GLY A 113 -4.78 9.79 -8.46
N ALA A 114 -4.09 8.71 -8.80
CA ALA A 114 -4.05 7.47 -8.04
C ALA A 114 -2.66 7.24 -7.43
N VAL A 115 -2.59 6.46 -6.36
CA VAL A 115 -1.31 6.09 -5.74
C VAL A 115 -1.17 4.58 -5.60
N GLY A 116 0.00 4.04 -5.93
CA GLY A 116 0.31 2.62 -6.06
C GLY A 116 0.42 1.88 -4.72
N TYR A 117 -0.63 1.88 -3.90
CA TYR A 117 -0.73 1.01 -2.72
C TYR A 117 -1.31 -0.34 -3.11
N VAL A 118 -0.55 -1.10 -3.88
CA VAL A 118 -0.95 -2.38 -4.49
C VAL A 118 -1.51 -3.41 -3.51
N GLU A 119 -1.15 -3.34 -2.23
CA GLU A 119 -1.67 -4.25 -1.20
C GLU A 119 -3.19 -4.11 -1.01
N ARG A 120 -3.79 -2.94 -1.28
CA ARG A 120 -5.27 -2.77 -1.28
C ARG A 120 -5.96 -3.57 -2.39
N CYS A 121 -5.19 -4.10 -3.34
CA CYS A 121 -5.66 -5.00 -4.39
C CYS A 121 -5.41 -6.49 -4.05
N ASN A 122 -4.88 -6.80 -2.88
CA ASN A 122 -4.65 -8.17 -2.44
C ASN A 122 -6.00 -8.87 -2.15
N PRO A 123 -6.26 -10.05 -2.73
CA PRO A 123 -7.55 -10.72 -2.58
C PRO A 123 -7.92 -11.03 -1.12
N ALA A 124 -6.94 -11.36 -0.28
CA ALA A 124 -7.20 -11.61 1.14
C ALA A 124 -7.67 -10.35 1.87
N LEU A 125 -7.07 -9.19 1.58
CA LEU A 125 -7.41 -7.93 2.21
C LEU A 125 -8.73 -7.34 1.69
N ILE A 126 -9.02 -7.49 0.40
CA ILE A 126 -10.32 -7.13 -0.18
C ILE A 126 -11.44 -7.93 0.50
N ASP A 127 -11.27 -9.24 0.60
CA ASP A 127 -12.29 -10.10 1.24
C ASP A 127 -12.40 -9.83 2.75
N MET A 128 -11.27 -9.58 3.43
CA MET A 128 -11.23 -9.17 4.84
C MET A 128 -12.08 -7.90 5.06
N ARG A 129 -11.81 -6.83 4.30
CA ARG A 129 -12.55 -5.57 4.41
C ARG A 129 -14.05 -5.74 4.11
N ARG A 130 -14.38 -6.51 3.07
CA ARG A 130 -15.78 -6.83 2.74
C ARG A 130 -16.48 -7.54 3.90
N ARG A 131 -15.84 -8.51 4.55
CA ARG A 131 -16.42 -9.25 5.69
C ARG A 131 -16.58 -8.39 6.92
N ILE A 132 -15.63 -7.50 7.18
CA ILE A 132 -15.72 -6.50 8.25
C ILE A 132 -16.93 -5.59 8.00
N ALA A 133 -17.07 -5.06 6.79
CA ALA A 133 -18.22 -4.22 6.41
C ALA A 133 -19.56 -4.96 6.51
N GLN A 134 -19.57 -6.28 6.37
CA GLN A 134 -20.74 -7.15 6.60
C GLN A 134 -20.99 -7.46 8.08
N GLY A 135 -20.18 -6.93 9.00
CA GLY A 135 -20.32 -7.09 10.45
C GLY A 135 -19.82 -8.43 11.00
N GLN A 136 -19.00 -9.17 10.25
CA GLN A 136 -18.56 -10.51 10.69
C GLN A 136 -17.80 -10.47 12.03
N LEU A 137 -16.99 -9.43 12.28
CA LEU A 137 -16.24 -9.28 13.54
C LEU A 137 -17.01 -8.56 14.66
N GLY A 138 -18.15 -7.91 14.36
CA GLY A 138 -18.73 -6.91 15.26
C GLY A 138 -17.88 -5.63 15.25
N GLU A 139 -17.76 -4.95 16.37
CA GLU A 139 -16.87 -3.80 16.52
C GLU A 139 -15.41 -4.27 16.46
N ILE A 140 -14.58 -3.48 15.76
CA ILE A 140 -13.13 -3.76 15.67
C ILE A 140 -12.46 -3.23 16.94
N GLU A 141 -11.66 -4.06 17.57
CA GLU A 141 -10.90 -3.72 18.78
C GLU A 141 -9.43 -3.47 18.49
N GLN A 142 -8.83 -4.28 17.59
CA GLN A 142 -7.40 -4.22 17.31
C GLN A 142 -7.07 -4.59 15.86
N ILE A 143 -6.03 -3.92 15.31
CA ILE A 143 -5.38 -4.32 14.07
C ILE A 143 -3.88 -4.50 14.34
N ALA A 144 -3.36 -5.69 14.03
CA ALA A 144 -1.95 -6.01 14.15
C ALA A 144 -1.36 -6.38 12.78
N THR A 145 -0.23 -5.77 12.41
CA THR A 145 0.46 -6.12 11.17
C THR A 145 1.88 -6.59 11.43
N ARG A 146 2.33 -7.53 10.62
CA ARG A 146 3.73 -7.95 10.53
C ARG A 146 4.17 -7.95 9.09
N ARG A 147 5.27 -7.21 8.84
CA ARG A 147 5.89 -7.13 7.52
C ARG A 147 7.39 -7.28 7.67
N GLN A 148 7.84 -8.50 7.58
CA GLN A 148 9.21 -8.88 7.86
C GLN A 148 9.81 -9.62 6.65
N SER A 149 11.09 -9.39 6.38
CA SER A 149 11.80 -10.07 5.29
C SER A 149 13.31 -9.93 5.44
N PRO A 150 14.11 -10.71 4.68
CA PRO A 150 15.49 -10.34 4.42
C PRO A 150 15.57 -8.99 3.73
N PHE A 151 16.71 -8.31 3.89
CA PHE A 151 16.94 -7.02 3.23
C PHE A 151 16.92 -7.15 1.70
N PRO A 152 16.12 -6.33 1.00
CA PRO A 152 16.14 -6.29 -0.46
C PRO A 152 17.31 -5.42 -0.95
N ALA A 153 18.32 -6.04 -1.58
CA ALA A 153 19.54 -5.34 -2.03
C ALA A 153 19.32 -4.15 -2.98
N ARG A 154 18.10 -4.03 -3.56
CA ARG A 154 17.69 -2.93 -4.44
C ARG A 154 17.41 -1.60 -3.72
N ILE A 155 17.20 -1.63 -2.41
CA ILE A 155 16.87 -0.44 -1.60
C ILE A 155 18.15 0.13 -0.99
N SER A 156 18.44 1.40 -1.26
CA SER A 156 19.65 2.08 -0.78
C SER A 156 19.39 3.47 -0.19
N ASP A 157 18.25 4.07 -0.47
CA ASP A 157 17.95 5.48 -0.26
C ASP A 157 16.94 5.76 0.86
N VAL A 158 16.26 4.73 1.35
CA VAL A 158 15.24 4.86 2.41
C VAL A 158 15.36 3.75 3.45
N GLY A 159 14.76 3.98 4.62
CA GLY A 159 14.60 2.98 5.67
C GLY A 159 13.31 2.16 5.53
N VAL A 160 13.18 1.20 6.44
CA VAL A 160 12.06 0.25 6.48
C VAL A 160 10.71 0.94 6.68
N VAL A 161 10.69 2.11 7.33
CA VAL A 161 9.46 2.87 7.59
C VAL A 161 8.87 3.36 6.26
N LYS A 162 9.66 4.03 5.43
CA LYS A 162 9.20 4.57 4.14
C LYS A 162 8.98 3.50 3.08
N ASP A 163 9.75 2.39 3.10
CA ASP A 163 9.57 1.34 2.10
C ASP A 163 8.48 0.32 2.47
N LEU A 164 8.49 -0.21 3.69
CA LEU A 164 7.59 -1.29 4.09
C LEU A 164 6.43 -0.82 4.97
N ALA A 165 6.70 -0.07 6.04
CA ALA A 165 5.66 0.29 7.01
C ALA A 165 4.56 1.16 6.42
N THR A 166 4.88 1.94 5.38
CA THR A 166 3.88 2.72 4.63
C THR A 166 2.72 1.88 4.12
N HIS A 167 2.95 0.61 3.74
CA HIS A 167 1.88 -0.32 3.36
C HIS A 167 1.01 -0.72 4.55
N ASP A 168 1.62 -1.01 5.70
CA ASP A 168 0.89 -1.50 6.87
C ASP A 168 0.09 -0.39 7.54
N VAL A 169 0.61 0.84 7.53
CA VAL A 169 -0.10 2.06 7.96
C VAL A 169 -1.34 2.28 7.08
N ASP A 170 -1.16 2.25 5.76
CA ASP A 170 -2.25 2.38 4.80
C ASP A 170 -3.32 1.30 5.01
N LEU A 171 -2.91 0.05 5.12
CA LEU A 171 -3.83 -1.08 5.28
C LEU A 171 -4.64 -1.01 6.57
N ALA A 172 -4.03 -0.59 7.69
CA ALA A 172 -4.74 -0.51 8.96
C ALA A 172 -5.87 0.52 8.90
N ALA A 173 -5.59 1.73 8.41
CA ALA A 173 -6.60 2.77 8.24
C ALA A 173 -7.68 2.36 7.22
N TRP A 174 -7.29 1.78 6.09
CA TRP A 174 -8.21 1.37 5.04
C TRP A 174 -9.13 0.20 5.46
N VAL A 175 -8.59 -0.80 6.16
CA VAL A 175 -9.37 -1.95 6.64
C VAL A 175 -10.34 -1.53 7.74
N ALA A 176 -9.91 -0.65 8.66
CA ALA A 176 -10.77 -0.11 9.70
C ALA A 176 -11.79 0.90 9.16
N GLY A 177 -11.49 1.56 8.04
CA GLY A 177 -12.27 2.72 7.59
C GLY A 177 -12.15 3.91 8.54
N ALA A 178 -11.04 4.04 9.27
CA ALA A 178 -10.82 5.04 10.32
C ALA A 178 -9.41 5.63 10.24
N PRO A 179 -9.24 6.96 10.38
CA PRO A 179 -7.93 7.60 10.40
C PRO A 179 -7.18 7.33 11.70
N TYR A 180 -5.87 7.52 11.68
CA TYR A 180 -5.04 7.54 12.89
C TYR A 180 -5.33 8.80 13.71
N GLU A 181 -5.40 8.64 15.03
CA GLU A 181 -5.47 9.72 16.01
C GLU A 181 -4.10 9.96 16.68
N SER A 182 -3.34 8.90 16.90
CA SER A 182 -1.99 9.00 17.49
C SER A 182 -1.13 7.79 17.15
N ILE A 183 0.21 7.99 17.20
CA ILE A 183 1.17 6.92 16.96
C ILE A 183 2.41 7.09 17.86
N TYR A 184 2.90 5.99 18.41
CA TYR A 184 4.19 5.88 19.07
C TYR A 184 5.05 4.85 18.37
N ALA A 185 6.32 5.17 18.12
CA ALA A 185 7.22 4.28 17.40
C ALA A 185 8.64 4.25 17.99
N ARG A 186 9.31 3.14 17.73
CA ARG A 186 10.76 2.98 17.90
C ARG A 186 11.34 2.37 16.63
N THR A 187 12.51 2.87 16.25
CA THR A 187 13.28 2.36 15.13
C THR A 187 14.68 1.94 15.57
N SER A 188 15.31 1.10 14.78
CA SER A 188 16.67 0.63 15.01
C SER A 188 17.37 0.40 13.67
N ALA A 189 18.69 0.68 13.61
CA ALA A 189 19.58 0.34 12.52
C ALA A 189 20.62 -0.67 13.03
N ARG A 190 20.44 -1.96 12.71
CA ARG A 190 21.29 -3.06 13.22
C ARG A 190 22.21 -3.64 12.16
N SER A 191 21.89 -3.45 10.88
CA SER A 191 22.66 -3.98 9.76
C SER A 191 23.86 -3.13 9.36
N GLY A 192 24.16 -2.05 10.10
CA GLY A 192 25.26 -1.12 9.77
C GLY A 192 24.92 -0.13 8.64
N ARG A 193 23.64 -0.02 8.26
CA ARG A 193 23.17 0.96 7.27
C ARG A 193 22.87 2.30 7.91
N VAL A 194 22.77 3.34 7.07
CA VAL A 194 22.43 4.71 7.51
C VAL A 194 20.96 4.79 7.95
N HIS A 195 20.07 4.08 7.24
CA HIS A 195 18.63 4.10 7.50
C HIS A 195 18.22 2.96 8.43
N GLU A 196 17.08 3.14 9.10
CA GLU A 196 16.49 2.13 9.97
C GLU A 196 16.10 0.87 9.19
N ASP A 197 16.35 -0.29 9.80
CA ASP A 197 16.05 -1.61 9.26
C ASP A 197 15.02 -2.39 10.12
N MET A 198 14.59 -1.79 11.22
CA MET A 198 13.54 -2.31 12.10
C MET A 198 12.68 -1.17 12.63
N MET A 199 11.37 -1.39 12.69
CA MET A 199 10.39 -0.50 13.30
C MET A 199 9.37 -1.31 14.09
N VAL A 200 9.05 -0.81 15.29
CA VAL A 200 7.88 -1.22 16.07
C VAL A 200 7.07 0.03 16.36
N ALA A 201 5.78 -0.03 16.07
CA ALA A 201 4.88 1.08 16.35
C ALA A 201 3.58 0.58 16.96
N SER A 202 2.96 1.42 17.79
CA SER A 202 1.61 1.24 18.30
C SER A 202 0.88 2.58 18.30
N GLY A 203 -0.42 2.56 18.07
CA GLY A 203 -1.22 3.76 17.96
C GLY A 203 -2.70 3.50 18.15
N VAL A 204 -3.49 4.53 17.90
CA VAL A 204 -4.94 4.50 18.01
C VAL A 204 -5.53 5.07 16.71
N LEU A 205 -6.52 4.38 16.17
CA LEU A 205 -7.40 4.92 15.13
C LEU A 205 -8.66 5.52 15.75
N ALA A 206 -9.35 6.36 14.99
CA ALA A 206 -10.63 6.89 15.38
C ALA A 206 -11.61 5.78 15.81
N GLY A 207 -12.35 6.01 16.88
CA GLY A 207 -13.19 5.00 17.52
C GLY A 207 -12.45 4.14 18.56
N GLY A 208 -11.19 4.46 18.89
CA GLY A 208 -10.43 3.77 19.94
C GLY A 208 -9.81 2.44 19.51
N ILE A 209 -9.80 2.13 18.21
CA ILE A 209 -9.18 0.91 17.67
C ILE A 209 -7.68 0.94 17.89
N LEU A 210 -7.14 -0.04 18.60
CA LEU A 210 -5.71 -0.15 18.83
C LEU A 210 -4.99 -0.73 17.60
N VAL A 211 -3.85 -0.14 17.25
CA VAL A 211 -3.02 -0.68 16.16
C VAL A 211 -1.59 -0.97 16.64
N ASN A 212 -0.99 -2.01 16.06
CA ASN A 212 0.43 -2.27 16.24
C ASN A 212 1.06 -2.81 14.95
N HIS A 213 2.29 -2.34 14.69
CA HIS A 213 3.06 -2.68 13.50
C HIS A 213 4.43 -3.21 13.88
N LEU A 214 4.82 -4.33 13.31
CA LEU A 214 6.17 -4.90 13.41
C LEU A 214 6.76 -5.08 12.03
N VAL A 215 7.73 -4.25 11.69
CA VAL A 215 8.32 -4.19 10.35
C VAL A 215 9.84 -4.27 10.42
N ASN A 216 10.44 -5.15 9.63
CA ASN A 216 11.92 -5.22 9.57
C ASN A 216 12.45 -5.88 8.28
N TRP A 217 13.74 -5.64 8.03
CA TRP A 217 14.56 -6.31 7.03
C TRP A 217 15.61 -7.27 7.63
N LEU A 218 15.37 -7.78 8.84
CA LEU A 218 16.32 -8.61 9.60
C LEU A 218 15.88 -10.07 9.71
N THR A 219 14.62 -10.35 9.37
CA THR A 219 14.04 -11.69 9.46
C THR A 219 14.44 -12.53 8.24
N PRO A 220 14.92 -13.78 8.41
CA PRO A 220 15.41 -14.60 7.30
C PRO A 220 14.31 -15.17 6.40
N TYR A 221 13.06 -15.00 6.73
CA TYR A 221 11.88 -15.39 5.94
C TYR A 221 10.93 -14.22 5.74
N LYS A 222 9.99 -14.34 4.82
CA LYS A 222 8.92 -13.36 4.63
C LYS A 222 7.75 -13.68 5.54
N ASP A 223 7.32 -12.69 6.34
CA ASP A 223 6.06 -12.67 7.06
C ASP A 223 5.27 -11.43 6.60
N ARG A 224 4.06 -11.63 6.12
CA ARG A 224 3.17 -10.61 5.58
C ARG A 224 1.77 -10.85 6.13
N THR A 225 1.59 -10.59 7.43
CA THR A 225 0.36 -10.92 8.14
C THR A 225 -0.36 -9.68 8.61
N THR A 226 -1.67 -9.61 8.34
CA THR A 226 -2.59 -8.62 8.92
C THR A 226 -3.64 -9.36 9.74
N ILE A 227 -3.80 -9.00 11.00
CA ILE A 227 -4.77 -9.56 11.93
C ILE A 227 -5.72 -8.46 12.34
N VAL A 228 -7.02 -8.69 12.21
CA VAL A 228 -8.06 -7.81 12.73
C VAL A 228 -8.87 -8.59 13.75
N THR A 229 -8.85 -8.11 14.99
CA THR A 229 -9.59 -8.68 16.11
C THR A 229 -10.80 -7.79 16.42
N GLY A 230 -11.93 -8.41 16.65
CA GLY A 230 -13.17 -7.74 17.08
C GLY A 230 -13.95 -8.62 18.03
N GLU A 231 -15.15 -8.17 18.41
CA GLU A 231 -16.02 -8.82 19.41
C GLU A 231 -16.32 -10.29 19.13
N ARG A 232 -16.37 -10.71 17.85
CA ARG A 232 -16.82 -12.06 17.43
C ARG A 232 -15.69 -12.99 17.03
N GLY A 233 -14.45 -12.51 17.03
CA GLY A 233 -13.30 -13.31 16.63
C GLY A 233 -12.22 -12.50 15.94
N ALA A 234 -11.38 -13.18 15.16
CA ALA A 234 -10.29 -12.56 14.43
C ALA A 234 -10.24 -13.01 12.96
N LEU A 235 -9.98 -12.08 12.06
CA LEU A 235 -9.62 -12.34 10.67
C LEU A 235 -8.11 -12.23 10.52
N VAL A 236 -7.49 -13.25 9.93
CA VAL A 236 -6.04 -13.32 9.69
C VAL A 236 -5.80 -13.43 8.20
N ALA A 237 -5.18 -12.41 7.61
CA ALA A 237 -4.74 -12.41 6.22
C ALA A 237 -3.23 -12.66 6.13
N ASP A 238 -2.84 -13.68 5.37
CA ASP A 238 -1.47 -13.83 4.85
C ASP A 238 -1.42 -13.21 3.45
N THR A 239 -0.85 -12.01 3.35
CA THR A 239 -0.84 -11.29 2.07
C THR A 239 0.23 -11.79 1.11
N ALA A 240 1.22 -12.56 1.58
CA ALA A 240 2.19 -13.21 0.71
C ALA A 240 1.57 -14.38 -0.06
N MET A 241 0.68 -15.13 0.59
CA MET A 241 -0.02 -16.28 0.00
C MET A 241 -1.39 -15.90 -0.57
N GLY A 242 -1.94 -14.75 -0.19
CA GLY A 242 -3.29 -14.32 -0.54
C GLY A 242 -4.35 -15.20 0.14
N ASP A 243 -4.13 -15.58 1.39
CA ASP A 243 -5.01 -16.44 2.18
C ASP A 243 -5.71 -15.63 3.28
N LEU A 244 -6.97 -15.98 3.58
CA LEU A 244 -7.76 -15.40 4.66
C LEU A 244 -8.35 -16.49 5.52
N THR A 245 -8.18 -16.37 6.84
CA THR A 245 -8.75 -17.29 7.83
C THR A 245 -9.52 -16.49 8.88
N PHE A 246 -10.70 -16.97 9.23
CA PHE A 246 -11.50 -16.47 10.35
C PHE A 246 -11.38 -17.44 11.53
N TYR A 247 -11.11 -16.91 12.70
CA TYR A 247 -11.12 -17.59 13.99
C TYR A 247 -12.28 -17.03 14.81
N GLU A 248 -13.31 -17.83 15.02
CA GLU A 248 -14.49 -17.43 15.79
C GLU A 248 -14.23 -17.54 17.30
N ASN A 249 -14.76 -16.60 18.08
CA ASN A 249 -14.81 -16.74 19.53
C ASN A 249 -15.74 -17.90 19.90
N GLY A 250 -15.25 -18.86 20.67
CA GLY A 250 -16.03 -20.02 21.04
C GLY A 250 -17.04 -19.71 22.16
N HIS A 251 -18.18 -20.35 22.07
CA HIS A 251 -19.23 -20.32 23.11
C HIS A 251 -19.41 -21.67 23.80
N ALA A 252 -18.68 -22.71 23.37
CA ALA A 252 -18.81 -24.05 23.93
C ALA A 252 -18.18 -24.12 25.33
N PRO A 253 -18.89 -24.56 26.37
CA PRO A 253 -18.28 -24.80 27.67
C PRO A 253 -17.25 -25.92 27.54
N LEU A 254 -16.02 -25.65 27.94
CA LEU A 254 -14.97 -26.66 28.02
C LEU A 254 -15.32 -27.65 29.14
N GLN A 255 -15.45 -28.93 28.80
CA GLN A 255 -15.73 -29.99 29.78
C GLN A 255 -14.55 -30.31 30.71
N TRP A 256 -13.41 -29.65 30.53
CA TRP A 256 -12.20 -29.79 31.33
C TRP A 256 -11.92 -28.52 32.11
N ASP A 257 -12.46 -28.43 33.32
CA ASP A 257 -12.34 -27.26 34.22
C ASP A 257 -10.88 -26.80 34.44
N ALA A 258 -9.94 -27.74 34.53
CA ALA A 258 -8.52 -27.42 34.71
C ALA A 258 -7.87 -26.77 33.48
N ILE A 259 -8.30 -27.14 32.27
CA ILE A 259 -7.78 -26.55 31.01
C ILE A 259 -8.54 -25.25 30.70
N ALA A 260 -9.82 -25.16 31.00
CA ALA A 260 -10.59 -23.93 30.87
C ALA A 260 -10.03 -22.81 31.76
N ALA A 261 -9.68 -23.11 33.01
CA ALA A 261 -9.04 -22.18 33.93
C ALA A 261 -7.62 -21.75 33.48
N PHE A 262 -6.91 -22.59 32.74
CA PHE A 262 -5.55 -22.33 32.28
C PHE A 262 -5.53 -21.61 30.92
N ARG A 263 -6.41 -21.95 29.98
CA ARG A 263 -6.46 -21.35 28.63
C ARG A 263 -7.36 -20.13 28.51
N GLY A 264 -8.38 -19.99 29.38
CA GLY A 264 -9.28 -18.82 29.45
C GLY A 264 -10.13 -18.56 28.21
N VAL A 265 -10.09 -19.44 27.19
CA VAL A 265 -10.81 -19.28 25.92
C VAL A 265 -11.42 -20.61 25.49
N SER A 266 -12.67 -20.59 25.05
CA SER A 266 -13.27 -21.67 24.26
C SER A 266 -12.94 -21.46 22.79
N GLU A 267 -12.55 -22.53 22.09
CA GLU A 267 -12.31 -22.47 20.66
C GLU A 267 -13.65 -22.49 19.90
N GLY A 268 -13.83 -21.53 19.00
CA GLY A 268 -14.91 -21.49 18.03
C GLY A 268 -14.53 -22.17 16.72
N GLN A 269 -15.27 -21.89 15.67
CA GLN A 269 -14.95 -22.40 14.33
C GLN A 269 -13.72 -21.71 13.75
N VAL A 270 -12.92 -22.47 13.00
CA VAL A 270 -11.84 -21.93 12.17
C VAL A 270 -12.22 -22.13 10.71
N VAL A 271 -12.37 -21.04 9.97
CA VAL A 271 -12.81 -21.05 8.57
C VAL A 271 -11.71 -20.44 7.70
N ARG A 272 -11.09 -21.23 6.84
CA ARG A 272 -10.22 -20.73 5.79
C ARG A 272 -11.04 -20.54 4.51
N TYR A 273 -11.02 -19.32 3.99
CA TYR A 273 -11.80 -18.98 2.81
C TYR A 273 -11.09 -19.35 1.51
N ALA A 274 -11.85 -19.91 0.57
CA ALA A 274 -11.38 -20.12 -0.80
C ALA A 274 -11.53 -18.82 -1.59
N LEU A 275 -10.42 -18.20 -1.92
CA LEU A 275 -10.38 -16.92 -2.63
C LEU A 275 -9.89 -17.11 -4.06
N THR A 276 -10.47 -16.34 -4.99
CA THR A 276 -9.91 -16.21 -6.34
C THR A 276 -8.69 -15.32 -6.28
N LYS A 277 -7.51 -15.90 -6.49
CA LYS A 277 -6.23 -15.19 -6.40
C LYS A 277 -5.91 -14.52 -7.74
N ARG A 278 -6.26 -13.24 -7.83
CA ARG A 278 -5.84 -12.36 -8.94
C ARG A 278 -4.54 -11.67 -8.58
N GLU A 279 -3.74 -11.34 -9.59
CA GLU A 279 -2.54 -10.53 -9.38
C GLU A 279 -2.94 -9.12 -8.90
N PRO A 280 -2.45 -8.65 -7.72
CA PRO A 280 -2.83 -7.34 -7.20
C PRO A 280 -2.52 -6.18 -8.14
N LEU A 281 -1.33 -6.19 -8.78
CA LEU A 281 -0.92 -5.13 -9.70
C LEU A 281 -1.80 -5.06 -10.96
N ALA A 282 -2.28 -6.20 -11.46
CA ALA A 282 -3.22 -6.22 -12.57
C ALA A 282 -4.56 -5.55 -12.19
N LEU A 283 -5.06 -5.83 -10.99
CA LEU A 283 -6.27 -5.20 -10.49
C LEU A 283 -6.09 -3.69 -10.25
N GLU A 284 -4.92 -3.25 -9.79
CA GLU A 284 -4.60 -1.83 -9.63
C GLU A 284 -4.66 -1.08 -10.96
N HIS A 285 -4.09 -1.65 -12.04
CA HIS A 285 -4.19 -1.08 -13.38
C HIS A 285 -5.64 -1.01 -13.89
N GLU A 286 -6.43 -2.06 -13.67
CA GLU A 286 -7.85 -2.05 -14.02
C GLU A 286 -8.62 -0.96 -13.27
N ARG A 287 -8.39 -0.83 -11.96
CA ARG A 287 -9.03 0.21 -11.13
C ARG A 287 -8.65 1.62 -11.57
N PHE A 288 -7.37 1.85 -11.91
CA PHE A 288 -6.92 3.14 -12.43
C PHE A 288 -7.59 3.47 -13.77
N ARG A 289 -7.61 2.51 -14.71
CA ARG A 289 -8.35 2.64 -15.98
C ARG A 289 -9.83 2.97 -15.73
N ASP A 290 -10.48 2.23 -14.87
CA ASP A 290 -11.91 2.35 -14.60
C ASP A 290 -12.24 3.70 -13.93
N ALA A 291 -11.35 4.21 -13.07
CA ALA A 291 -11.45 5.54 -12.50
C ALA A 291 -11.40 6.62 -13.58
N ILE A 292 -10.48 6.52 -14.56
CA ILE A 292 -10.39 7.45 -15.70
C ILE A 292 -11.66 7.40 -16.54
N LEU A 293 -12.22 6.22 -16.76
CA LEU A 293 -13.45 6.03 -17.54
C LEU A 293 -14.73 6.41 -16.77
N GLY A 294 -14.62 6.76 -15.49
CA GLY A 294 -15.77 7.12 -14.64
C GLY A 294 -16.70 5.94 -14.33
N VAL A 295 -16.22 4.71 -14.41
CA VAL A 295 -17.05 3.51 -14.12
C VAL A 295 -17.02 3.09 -12.65
N GLY A 296 -16.62 4.00 -11.74
CA GLY A 296 -16.80 3.84 -10.30
C GLY A 296 -15.86 2.85 -9.62
N ALA A 297 -14.63 2.71 -10.10
CA ALA A 297 -13.63 1.85 -9.46
C ALA A 297 -13.02 2.50 -8.22
N GLU A 298 -12.86 1.69 -7.16
CA GLU A 298 -12.14 2.07 -5.95
C GLU A 298 -10.63 2.06 -6.24
N HIS A 299 -9.99 3.21 -6.18
CA HIS A 299 -8.54 3.39 -6.26
C HIS A 299 -8.03 4.14 -5.03
N VAL A 300 -6.74 4.10 -4.76
CA VAL A 300 -6.16 4.91 -3.69
C VAL A 300 -6.01 6.34 -4.17
N THR A 301 -6.72 7.25 -3.53
CA THR A 301 -6.69 8.68 -3.85
C THR A 301 -5.42 9.35 -3.35
N MET A 302 -5.08 10.51 -3.91
CA MET A 302 -3.96 11.30 -3.41
C MET A 302 -4.19 11.86 -2.01
N ASP A 303 -5.45 12.09 -1.59
CA ASP A 303 -5.79 12.49 -0.23
C ASP A 303 -5.48 11.37 0.78
N GLU A 304 -5.91 10.14 0.50
CA GLU A 304 -5.59 8.99 1.35
C GLU A 304 -4.08 8.73 1.44
N ALA A 305 -3.36 8.89 0.33
CA ALA A 305 -1.91 8.76 0.30
C ALA A 305 -1.20 9.89 1.06
N LEU A 306 -1.76 11.09 1.07
CA LEU A 306 -1.26 12.22 1.86
C LEU A 306 -1.46 11.98 3.36
N ASP A 307 -2.61 11.43 3.76
CA ASP A 307 -2.86 11.05 5.15
C ASP A 307 -1.89 9.94 5.60
N ASN A 308 -1.66 8.94 4.75
CA ASN A 308 -0.65 7.91 5.01
C ASN A 308 0.76 8.54 5.21
N LEU A 309 1.14 9.48 4.34
CA LEU A 309 2.44 10.14 4.43
C LEU A 309 2.61 10.92 5.74
N ARG A 310 1.53 11.56 6.25
CA ARG A 310 1.52 12.21 7.57
C ARG A 310 1.80 11.21 8.69
N VAL A 311 1.17 10.04 8.67
CA VAL A 311 1.40 9.00 9.67
C VAL A 311 2.84 8.46 9.59
N VAL A 312 3.39 8.26 8.39
CA VAL A 312 4.77 7.83 8.17
C VAL A 312 5.77 8.85 8.74
N GLU A 313 5.54 10.16 8.53
CA GLU A 313 6.35 11.22 9.13
C GLU A 313 6.21 11.27 10.66
N ALA A 314 5.00 11.08 11.18
CA ALA A 314 4.75 11.00 12.63
C ALA A 314 5.47 9.79 13.26
N ILE A 315 5.54 8.65 12.60
CA ILE A 315 6.33 7.49 13.04
C ILE A 315 7.82 7.86 13.19
N LEU A 316 8.39 8.51 12.17
CA LEU A 316 9.81 8.93 12.21
C LEU A 316 10.05 9.98 13.30
N SER A 317 9.15 10.95 13.46
CA SER A 317 9.19 11.96 14.52
C SER A 317 9.08 11.34 15.91
N SER A 318 8.15 10.39 16.09
CA SER A 318 7.99 9.66 17.35
C SER A 318 9.24 8.85 17.69
N ALA A 319 9.82 8.15 16.71
CA ALA A 319 11.04 7.38 16.92
C ALA A 319 12.23 8.26 17.31
N ALA A 320 12.35 9.45 16.74
CA ALA A 320 13.40 10.40 17.03
C ALA A 320 13.22 11.07 18.41
N SER A 321 11.98 11.50 18.75
CA SER A 321 11.69 12.21 20.00
C SER A 321 11.48 11.27 21.19
N GLY A 322 11.11 10.01 20.95
CA GLY A 322 10.71 9.07 21.98
C GLY A 322 9.36 9.35 22.64
N ARG A 323 8.50 10.10 21.96
CA ARG A 323 7.16 10.50 22.42
C ARG A 323 6.10 10.05 21.43
N SER A 324 4.85 9.91 21.91
CA SER A 324 3.69 9.80 21.03
C SER A 324 3.51 11.08 20.23
N VAL A 325 2.97 10.93 19.01
CA VAL A 325 2.61 12.03 18.11
C VAL A 325 1.12 11.92 17.82
N ASP A 326 0.38 13.01 18.05
CA ASP A 326 -1.02 13.15 17.67
C ASP A 326 -1.12 13.56 16.18
N LEU A 327 -2.19 13.12 15.48
CA LEU A 327 -2.39 13.24 14.02
C LEU A 327 -3.62 14.05 13.64
#